data_bfe4698e2bf6cc3a89de45ec51869001
#
_entry.id   bfe4698e2bf6cc3a89de45ec51869001
#
_cell.length_a   1.000
_cell.length_b   1.000
_cell.length_c   1.000
_cell.angle_alpha   90.00
_cell.angle_beta   90.00
_cell.angle_gamma   90.00
#
_symmetry.space_group_name_H-M   'P 1'
#
loop_
_entity.id
_entity.type
_entity.pdbx_description
1 polymer ?
#
loop_
_entity_poly.entity_id
_entity_poly.type
_entity_poly.pdbx_seq_one_letter_code
_entity_poly.pdbx_strand_id
1 'polypeptide(L)'
;MNKEEKIKKLKDAQSKKALPQVLTIIDDFADRPDIMHNSNSVLTTMFVRGRHLGSSCWLSSQKLTAIAQVARVNFRFILVWRLRNFKEIQSLIEELSALYPVRVLREMYATAITDEDHSFWYINLVAKKKEDMFYVRFDHKMILD
;
A
#
# COMPACT_ATOMS: atom_id res chain seq x y z
N MET A 1 20.79 -31.94 -30.36
CA MET A 1 20.43 -31.05 -29.25
C MET A 1 21.45 -31.23 -28.14
N ASN A 2 22.27 -30.18 -27.89
CA ASN A 2 23.40 -30.21 -26.97
C ASN A 2 22.89 -30.29 -25.52
N LYS A 3 23.67 -30.87 -24.61
CA LYS A 3 23.35 -31.04 -23.18
C LYS A 3 23.03 -29.69 -22.50
N GLU A 4 23.68 -28.62 -22.93
CA GLU A 4 23.45 -27.26 -22.47
C GLU A 4 22.07 -26.69 -22.90
N GLU A 5 21.63 -26.95 -24.13
CA GLU A 5 20.29 -26.58 -24.60
C GLU A 5 19.18 -27.31 -23.86
N LYS A 6 19.43 -28.60 -23.49
CA LYS A 6 18.47 -29.34 -22.66
C LYS A 6 18.36 -28.75 -21.24
N ILE A 7 19.51 -28.40 -20.64
CA ILE A 7 19.52 -27.78 -19.29
C ILE A 7 18.88 -26.42 -19.32
N LYS A 8 19.12 -25.61 -20.36
CA LYS A 8 18.48 -24.29 -20.53
C LYS A 8 16.97 -24.42 -20.70
N LYS A 9 16.48 -25.33 -21.53
CA LYS A 9 15.03 -25.60 -21.69
C LYS A 9 14.37 -26.12 -20.41
N LEU A 10 15.08 -26.93 -19.62
CA LEU A 10 14.55 -27.39 -18.32
C LEU A 10 14.51 -26.28 -17.30
N LYS A 11 15.50 -25.39 -17.25
CA LYS A 11 15.48 -24.20 -16.39
C LYS A 11 14.38 -23.22 -16.81
N ASP A 12 14.20 -22.99 -18.12
CA ASP A 12 13.13 -22.13 -18.64
C ASP A 12 11.73 -22.74 -18.42
N ALA A 13 11.60 -24.05 -18.46
CA ALA A 13 10.36 -24.76 -18.15
C ALA A 13 10.03 -24.76 -16.64
N GLN A 14 11.05 -24.79 -15.77
CA GLN A 14 10.86 -24.65 -14.31
C GLN A 14 10.57 -23.21 -13.90
N SER A 15 11.16 -22.22 -14.59
CA SER A 15 10.85 -20.79 -14.35
C SER A 15 9.46 -20.39 -14.86
N LYS A 16 8.87 -21.14 -15.80
CA LYS A 16 7.52 -20.92 -16.35
C LYS A 16 6.41 -21.62 -15.59
N LYS A 17 6.67 -22.39 -14.55
CA LYS A 17 5.62 -22.75 -13.58
C LYS A 17 5.27 -21.46 -12.85
N ALA A 18 4.25 -20.76 -13.35
CA ALA A 18 3.67 -19.62 -12.67
C ALA A 18 3.27 -20.07 -11.26
N LEU A 19 4.04 -19.64 -10.25
CA LEU A 19 3.65 -19.86 -8.87
C LEU A 19 2.25 -19.26 -8.69
N PRO A 20 1.33 -19.95 -8.01
CA PRO A 20 0.01 -19.40 -7.75
C PRO A 20 0.18 -18.05 -7.05
N GLN A 21 -0.48 -17.02 -7.57
CA GLN A 21 -0.54 -15.73 -6.89
C GLN A 21 -1.67 -15.78 -5.86
N VAL A 22 -1.35 -15.41 -4.64
CA VAL A 22 -2.30 -15.40 -3.52
C VAL A 22 -2.59 -13.95 -3.16
N LEU A 23 -3.86 -13.60 -3.07
CA LEU A 23 -4.31 -12.34 -2.46
C LEU A 23 -4.88 -12.64 -1.08
N THR A 24 -4.27 -12.07 -0.06
CA THR A 24 -4.77 -12.10 1.32
C THR A 24 -5.48 -10.79 1.60
N ILE A 25 -6.75 -10.85 2.00
CA ILE A 25 -7.54 -9.70 2.42
C ILE A 25 -7.73 -9.80 3.93
N ILE A 26 -7.35 -8.76 4.66
CA ILE A 26 -7.47 -8.65 6.11
C ILE A 26 -8.35 -7.44 6.39
N ASP A 27 -9.49 -7.69 7.01
CA ASP A 27 -10.46 -6.66 7.34
C ASP A 27 -10.66 -6.57 8.86
N ASP A 28 -10.58 -5.34 9.37
CA ASP A 28 -10.90 -4.92 10.74
C ASP A 28 -10.24 -5.75 11.87
N PHE A 29 -8.91 -5.90 11.80
CA PHE A 29 -8.10 -6.54 12.85
C PHE A 29 -7.53 -5.54 13.87
N ALA A 30 -8.13 -4.37 14.03
CA ALA A 30 -7.63 -3.32 14.92
C ALA A 30 -7.60 -3.69 16.41
N ASP A 31 -8.38 -4.70 16.80
CA ASP A 31 -8.44 -5.28 18.15
C ASP A 31 -7.36 -6.35 18.42
N ARG A 32 -6.53 -6.68 17.43
CA ARG A 32 -5.47 -7.67 17.52
C ARG A 32 -4.07 -7.04 17.47
N PRO A 33 -3.62 -6.42 18.58
CA PRO A 33 -2.32 -5.72 18.62
C PRO A 33 -1.13 -6.66 18.40
N ASP A 34 -1.25 -7.93 18.74
CA ASP A 34 -0.26 -8.96 18.46
C ASP A 34 0.01 -9.16 16.95
N ILE A 35 -1.00 -8.93 16.13
CA ILE A 35 -0.90 -9.00 14.66
C ILE A 35 -0.51 -7.64 14.10
N MET A 36 -1.13 -6.57 14.56
CA MET A 36 -1.03 -5.24 13.96
C MET A 36 0.24 -4.49 14.35
N HIS A 37 0.63 -4.52 15.64
CA HIS A 37 1.77 -3.76 16.14
C HIS A 37 3.10 -4.53 16.12
N ASN A 38 3.07 -5.84 15.98
CA ASN A 38 4.27 -6.66 16.07
C ASN A 38 5.05 -6.60 14.74
N SER A 39 6.28 -6.10 14.80
CA SER A 39 7.20 -6.06 13.66
C SER A 39 7.56 -7.44 13.10
N ASN A 40 7.42 -8.48 13.88
CA ASN A 40 7.66 -9.88 13.48
C ASN A 40 6.37 -10.65 13.18
N SER A 41 5.24 -9.96 13.06
CA SER A 41 3.96 -10.60 12.75
C SER A 41 3.92 -11.14 11.32
N VAL A 42 2.99 -12.07 11.10
CA VAL A 42 2.68 -12.59 9.75
C VAL A 42 2.27 -11.42 8.83
N LEU A 43 1.48 -10.47 9.33
CA LEU A 43 1.06 -9.28 8.59
C LEU A 43 2.29 -8.47 8.10
N THR A 44 3.21 -8.17 9.00
CA THR A 44 4.44 -7.44 8.64
C THR A 44 5.25 -8.21 7.60
N THR A 45 5.37 -9.53 7.76
CA THR A 45 6.07 -10.38 6.79
C THR A 45 5.41 -10.35 5.41
N MET A 46 4.08 -10.31 5.33
CA MET A 46 3.34 -10.19 4.06
C MET A 46 3.65 -8.87 3.34
N PHE A 47 3.70 -7.75 4.04
CA PHE A 47 4.04 -6.46 3.43
C PHE A 47 5.51 -6.36 3.01
N VAL A 48 6.44 -6.90 3.80
CA VAL A 48 7.88 -6.82 3.54
C VAL A 48 8.33 -7.82 2.47
N ARG A 49 7.84 -9.06 2.53
CA ARG A 49 8.33 -10.19 1.72
C ARG A 49 7.31 -10.77 0.75
N GLY A 50 6.05 -10.37 0.82
CA GLY A 50 4.95 -10.97 0.05
C GLY A 50 5.23 -11.07 -1.44
N ARG A 51 5.80 -10.03 -2.04
CA ARG A 51 6.14 -10.03 -3.48
C ARG A 51 7.12 -11.14 -3.89
N HIS A 52 8.04 -11.53 -3.00
CA HIS A 52 8.99 -12.63 -3.26
C HIS A 52 8.32 -13.99 -3.17
N LEU A 53 7.17 -14.05 -2.48
CA LEU A 53 6.37 -15.25 -2.28
C LEU A 53 5.18 -15.33 -3.26
N GLY A 54 5.06 -14.39 -4.22
CA GLY A 54 3.90 -14.29 -5.10
C GLY A 54 2.60 -13.97 -4.34
N SER A 55 2.71 -13.32 -3.17
CA SER A 55 1.58 -12.96 -2.32
C SER A 55 1.36 -11.45 -2.32
N SER A 56 0.11 -11.04 -2.49
CA SER A 56 -0.38 -9.68 -2.29
C SER A 56 -1.21 -9.62 -1.00
N CYS A 57 -1.13 -8.49 -0.30
CA CYS A 57 -1.91 -8.28 0.92
C CYS A 57 -2.67 -6.96 0.82
N TRP A 58 -3.98 -7.03 1.11
CA TRP A 58 -4.85 -5.87 1.32
C TRP A 58 -5.25 -5.84 2.78
N LEU A 59 -5.10 -4.70 3.40
CA LEU A 59 -5.44 -4.48 4.80
C LEU A 59 -6.42 -3.31 4.91
N SER A 60 -7.58 -3.55 5.50
CA SER A 60 -8.52 -2.52 5.93
C SER A 60 -8.34 -2.28 7.44
N SER A 61 -8.24 -1.02 7.84
CA SER A 61 -8.12 -0.65 9.25
C SER A 61 -8.68 0.74 9.50
N GLN A 62 -9.34 0.91 10.63
CA GLN A 62 -9.82 2.21 11.11
C GLN A 62 -8.71 3.04 11.78
N LYS A 63 -7.55 2.44 12.05
CA LYS A 63 -6.42 3.08 12.73
C LYS A 63 -5.12 2.79 12.01
N LEU A 64 -4.57 3.80 11.33
CA LEU A 64 -3.25 3.71 10.72
C LEU A 64 -2.16 3.44 11.77
N THR A 65 -2.24 4.13 12.89
CA THR A 65 -1.26 4.01 13.99
C THR A 65 -1.27 2.64 14.68
N ALA A 66 -2.32 1.84 14.50
CA ALA A 66 -2.36 0.46 14.98
C ALA A 66 -1.49 -0.49 14.15
N ILE A 67 -1.14 -0.13 12.92
CA ILE A 67 -0.34 -0.95 12.03
C ILE A 67 1.15 -0.72 12.33
N ALA A 68 1.94 -1.80 12.44
CA ALA A 68 3.38 -1.70 12.67
C ALA A 68 4.06 -0.80 11.61
N GLN A 69 4.93 0.09 12.05
CA GLN A 69 5.64 1.03 11.16
C GLN A 69 6.38 0.30 10.03
N VAL A 70 6.99 -0.84 10.33
CA VAL A 70 7.69 -1.66 9.32
C VAL A 70 6.75 -2.14 8.20
N ALA A 71 5.48 -2.41 8.50
CA ALA A 71 4.49 -2.72 7.49
C ALA A 71 4.12 -1.47 6.68
N ARG A 72 3.85 -0.33 7.37
CA ARG A 72 3.41 0.93 6.74
C ARG A 72 4.42 1.48 5.72
N VAL A 73 5.71 1.46 6.03
CA VAL A 73 6.76 1.91 5.08
C VAL A 73 6.89 1.04 3.83
N ASN A 74 6.26 -0.14 3.82
CA ASN A 74 6.21 -1.04 2.68
C ASN A 74 4.88 -0.98 1.92
N PHE A 75 3.97 -0.09 2.27
CA PHE A 75 2.75 0.13 1.51
C PHE A 75 3.09 0.64 0.11
N ARG A 76 2.38 0.11 -0.87
CA ARG A 76 2.49 0.52 -2.27
C ARG A 76 1.35 1.42 -2.68
N PHE A 77 0.18 1.18 -2.13
CA PHE A 77 -1.04 1.92 -2.39
C PHE A 77 -1.75 2.16 -1.06
N ILE A 78 -2.30 3.35 -0.90
CA ILE A 78 -3.11 3.70 0.27
C ILE A 78 -4.42 4.32 -0.23
N LEU A 79 -5.54 3.85 0.30
CA LEU A 79 -6.86 4.44 0.08
C LEU A 79 -7.34 4.98 1.42
N VAL A 80 -7.64 6.27 1.47
CA VAL A 80 -7.99 6.96 2.72
C VAL A 80 -9.35 7.62 2.57
N TRP A 81 -10.33 7.10 3.28
CA TRP A 81 -11.63 7.74 3.43
C TRP A 81 -11.58 8.82 4.51
N ARG A 82 -12.70 9.47 4.77
CA ARG A 82 -12.82 10.48 5.82
C ARG A 82 -12.49 9.88 7.19
N LEU A 83 -11.35 10.26 7.74
CA LEU A 83 -10.94 9.91 9.09
C LEU A 83 -11.61 10.86 10.11
N ARG A 84 -12.06 10.30 11.24
CA ARG A 84 -12.69 11.06 12.33
C ARG A 84 -11.68 11.52 13.38
N ASN A 85 -10.52 10.90 13.46
CA ASN A 85 -9.52 11.17 14.48
C ASN A 85 -8.39 12.02 13.90
N PHE A 86 -8.16 13.19 14.49
CA PHE A 86 -7.11 14.11 14.08
C PHE A 86 -5.70 13.49 14.14
N LYS A 87 -5.42 12.64 15.15
CA LYS A 87 -4.12 11.98 15.29
C LYS A 87 -3.82 11.03 14.10
N GLU A 88 -4.84 10.34 13.61
CA GLU A 88 -4.68 9.45 12.44
C GLU A 88 -4.39 10.25 11.17
N ILE A 89 -5.09 11.38 10.98
CA ILE A 89 -4.83 12.30 9.86
C ILE A 89 -3.40 12.85 9.97
N GLN A 90 -3.00 13.30 11.14
CA GLN A 90 -1.67 13.86 11.35
C GLN A 90 -0.57 12.83 11.08
N SER A 91 -0.71 11.61 11.60
CA SER A 91 0.25 10.54 11.37
C SER A 91 0.40 10.19 9.89
N LEU A 92 -0.71 10.13 9.15
CA LEU A 92 -0.67 9.90 7.71
C LEU A 92 0.08 11.02 6.98
N ILE A 93 -0.25 12.28 7.29
CA ILE A 93 0.36 13.45 6.66
C ILE A 93 1.87 13.51 6.99
N GLU A 94 2.26 13.19 8.21
CA GLU A 94 3.68 13.14 8.62
C GLU A 94 4.45 12.07 7.85
N GLU A 95 3.88 10.88 7.66
CA GLU A 95 4.51 9.81 6.86
C GLU A 95 4.70 10.21 5.39
N LEU A 96 3.82 11.04 4.85
CA LEU A 96 3.88 11.52 3.47
C LEU A 96 4.67 12.83 3.31
N SER A 97 5.12 13.46 4.40
CA SER A 97 5.73 14.80 4.40
C SER A 97 7.06 14.90 3.64
N ALA A 98 7.72 13.78 3.38
CA ALA A 98 8.88 13.72 2.49
C ALA A 98 8.53 13.93 1.00
N LEU A 99 7.27 13.74 0.61
CA LEU A 99 6.80 13.87 -0.77
C LEU A 99 6.39 15.31 -1.08
N TYR A 100 5.57 15.92 -0.21
CA TYR A 100 5.06 17.28 -0.36
C TYR A 100 4.95 17.98 1.00
N PRO A 101 4.93 19.33 1.03
CA PRO A 101 4.71 20.08 2.27
C PRO A 101 3.40 19.68 2.96
N VAL A 102 3.42 19.67 4.28
CA VAL A 102 2.27 19.29 5.14
C VAL A 102 0.98 20.02 4.76
N ARG A 103 1.08 21.33 4.46
CA ARG A 103 -0.07 22.14 4.04
C ARG A 103 -0.72 21.58 2.77
N VAL A 104 0.09 21.28 1.77
CA VAL A 104 -0.38 20.75 0.48
C VAL A 104 -1.03 19.39 0.64
N LEU A 105 -0.42 18.49 1.42
CA LEU A 105 -0.99 17.17 1.72
C LEU A 105 -2.34 17.26 2.44
N ARG A 106 -2.51 18.24 3.35
CA ARG A 106 -3.78 18.49 4.02
C ARG A 106 -4.86 19.00 3.06
N GLU A 107 -4.51 19.90 2.15
CA GLU A 107 -5.40 20.40 1.11
C GLU A 107 -5.82 19.26 0.17
N MET A 108 -4.87 18.43 -0.29
CA MET A 108 -5.17 17.23 -1.11
C MET A 108 -6.15 16.29 -0.39
N TYR A 109 -5.87 15.96 0.86
CA TYR A 109 -6.74 15.10 1.65
C TYR A 109 -8.15 15.70 1.78
N ALA A 110 -8.25 16.97 2.15
CA ALA A 110 -9.54 17.65 2.31
C ALA A 110 -10.34 17.63 0.99
N THR A 111 -9.71 17.96 -0.13
CA THR A 111 -10.34 17.91 -1.45
C THR A 111 -10.84 16.50 -1.78
N ALA A 112 -10.00 15.48 -1.58
CA ALA A 112 -10.34 14.12 -1.96
C ALA A 112 -11.54 13.54 -1.19
N ILE A 113 -11.69 13.89 0.10
CA ILE A 113 -12.77 13.33 0.94
C ILE A 113 -14.08 14.13 0.89
N THR A 114 -14.10 15.27 0.19
CA THR A 114 -15.27 16.15 0.07
C THR A 114 -15.84 16.20 -1.33
N ASP A 115 -15.23 15.54 -2.29
CA ASP A 115 -15.64 15.55 -3.69
C ASP A 115 -17.07 14.99 -3.89
N GLU A 116 -17.33 13.80 -3.39
CA GLU A 116 -18.63 13.12 -3.43
C GLU A 116 -18.83 12.22 -2.20
N ASP A 117 -20.03 11.67 -2.06
CA ASP A 117 -20.31 10.65 -1.04
C ASP A 117 -19.40 9.44 -1.25
N HIS A 118 -18.82 8.96 -0.14
CA HIS A 118 -17.87 7.85 -0.13
C HIS A 118 -16.58 8.08 -0.91
N SER A 119 -16.25 9.34 -1.28
CA SER A 119 -14.99 9.68 -1.91
C SER A 119 -13.80 9.38 -0.99
N PHE A 120 -12.65 9.08 -1.61
CA PHE A 120 -11.43 8.72 -0.92
C PHE A 120 -10.20 9.31 -1.61
N TRP A 121 -9.16 9.50 -0.84
CA TRP A 121 -7.85 9.87 -1.32
C TRP A 121 -7.06 8.62 -1.71
N TYR A 122 -6.71 8.47 -2.98
CA TYR A 122 -5.87 7.39 -3.46
C TYR A 122 -4.43 7.86 -3.60
N ILE A 123 -3.52 7.12 -2.99
CA ILE A 123 -2.09 7.43 -2.95
C ILE A 123 -1.33 6.26 -3.56
N ASN A 124 -0.65 6.54 -4.68
CA ASN A 124 0.18 5.59 -5.41
C ASN A 124 1.66 5.81 -5.07
N LEU A 125 2.18 5.12 -4.07
CA LEU A 125 3.57 5.27 -3.60
C LEU A 125 4.60 4.62 -4.53
N VAL A 126 4.18 3.88 -5.55
CA VAL A 126 5.08 3.27 -6.55
C VAL A 126 5.10 4.02 -7.86
N ALA A 127 4.42 5.15 -7.97
CA ALA A 127 4.47 6.00 -9.14
C ALA A 127 5.88 6.51 -9.40
N LYS A 128 6.28 6.55 -10.67
CA LYS A 128 7.61 7.02 -11.07
C LYS A 128 7.77 8.54 -10.93
N LYS A 129 6.68 9.28 -11.11
CA LYS A 129 6.64 10.73 -11.00
C LYS A 129 5.79 11.15 -9.82
N LYS A 130 6.18 12.19 -9.11
CA LYS A 130 5.42 12.72 -7.97
C LYS A 130 4.01 13.15 -8.35
N GLU A 131 3.85 13.73 -9.53
CA GLU A 131 2.56 14.13 -10.08
C GLU A 131 1.57 12.99 -10.33
N ASP A 132 2.04 11.74 -10.39
CA ASP A 132 1.22 10.54 -10.60
C ASP A 132 0.97 9.78 -9.28
N MET A 133 1.18 10.43 -8.14
CA MET A 133 1.04 9.77 -6.84
C MET A 133 -0.34 9.97 -6.21
N PHE A 134 -1.02 11.08 -6.49
CA PHE A 134 -2.19 11.50 -5.71
C PHE A 134 -3.43 11.68 -6.59
N TYR A 135 -4.54 11.09 -6.16
CA TYR A 135 -5.79 11.10 -6.90
C TYR A 135 -6.99 11.24 -5.95
N VAL A 136 -8.05 11.88 -6.45
CA VAL A 136 -9.39 11.73 -5.90
C VAL A 136 -9.96 10.47 -6.52
N ARG A 137 -10.31 9.49 -5.71
CA ARG A 137 -10.70 8.14 -6.16
C ARG A 137 -9.61 7.54 -7.05
N PHE A 138 -9.95 6.83 -8.12
CA PHE A 138 -8.97 6.23 -9.04
C PHE A 138 -8.76 7.02 -10.33
N ASP A 139 -9.62 7.97 -10.61
CA ASP A 139 -9.81 8.58 -11.93
C ASP A 139 -9.40 10.07 -12.00
N HIS A 140 -9.46 10.82 -10.92
CA HIS A 140 -9.13 12.25 -10.92
C HIS A 140 -7.76 12.52 -10.32
N LYS A 141 -6.77 12.67 -11.21
CA LYS A 141 -5.40 13.04 -10.81
C LYS A 141 -5.38 14.44 -10.18
N MET A 142 -4.73 14.57 -9.03
CA MET A 142 -4.51 15.87 -8.40
C MET A 142 -3.32 16.57 -9.04
N ILE A 143 -3.58 17.73 -9.63
CA ILE A 143 -2.54 18.59 -10.22
C ILE A 143 -2.30 19.72 -9.23
N LEU A 144 -1.04 19.96 -8.89
CA LEU A 144 -0.61 21.11 -8.11
C LEU A 144 -0.10 22.17 -9.06
N ASP A 145 -0.69 23.32 -8.98
CA ASP A 145 -0.22 24.53 -9.65
C ASP A 145 0.99 25.15 -8.92
#